data_168ea68c216b3bb676ede31bda5d5acb
#
_entry.id   168ea68c216b3bb676ede31bda5d5acb
#
_cell.length_a   1.000
_cell.length_b   1.000
_cell.length_c   1.000
_cell.angle_alpha   90.00
_cell.angle_beta   90.00
_cell.angle_gamma   90.00
#
_symmetry.space_group_name_H-M   'P 1'
#
loop_
_entity.id
_entity.type
_entity.pdbx_description
1 polymer ?
#
loop_
_entity_poly.entity_id
_entity_poly.type
_entity_poly.pdbx_seq_one_letter_code
_entity_poly.pdbx_strand_id
1 'polypeptide(L)'
;MQPSSPSLPLVLVVEDDPMVRAMAVDALENDGFEVLEAPSADFAATLLEARRDIGVVFTDITMPGTLNGYDLARLVRRTYPHVHVVVSSGALPPGFSGEAPDARFVPKPYRMTEIVRIIRGMGA
;
A
#
# COMPACT_ATOMS: atom_id res chain seq x y z
N MET A 1 16.21 -28.57 -5.80
CA MET A 1 15.14 -27.69 -6.24
C MET A 1 14.28 -27.24 -5.09
N GLN A 2 14.08 -25.96 -4.95
CA GLN A 2 13.23 -25.41 -3.92
C GLN A 2 11.78 -25.75 -4.22
N PRO A 3 11.02 -26.24 -3.25
CA PRO A 3 9.60 -26.25 -3.43
C PRO A 3 9.14 -24.79 -3.59
N SER A 4 8.33 -24.55 -4.57
CA SER A 4 7.83 -23.20 -4.79
C SER A 4 6.87 -22.86 -3.64
N SER A 5 7.36 -22.12 -2.65
CA SER A 5 6.47 -21.40 -1.77
C SER A 5 5.74 -20.35 -2.59
N PRO A 6 4.49 -20.07 -2.30
CA PRO A 6 3.83 -18.92 -2.92
C PRO A 6 4.70 -17.69 -2.69
N SER A 7 5.07 -17.02 -3.76
CA SER A 7 5.82 -15.78 -3.65
C SER A 7 4.96 -14.74 -2.95
N LEU A 8 5.54 -14.05 -1.99
CA LEU A 8 4.88 -12.89 -1.40
C LEU A 8 4.82 -11.78 -2.43
N PRO A 9 3.78 -10.95 -2.41
CA PRO A 9 3.68 -9.84 -3.34
C PRO A 9 4.76 -8.80 -3.08
N LEU A 10 5.17 -8.10 -4.14
CA LEU A 10 6.00 -6.90 -4.01
C LEU A 10 5.11 -5.78 -3.48
N VAL A 11 5.52 -5.15 -2.39
CA VAL A 11 4.74 -4.11 -1.72
C VAL A 11 5.35 -2.74 -1.99
N LEU A 12 4.51 -1.80 -2.41
CA LEU A 12 4.90 -0.40 -2.52
C LEU A 12 4.36 0.35 -1.31
N VAL A 13 5.27 0.88 -0.48
CA VAL A 13 4.92 1.70 0.67
C VAL A 13 4.99 3.16 0.28
N VAL A 14 3.87 3.86 0.40
CA VAL A 14 3.74 5.27 0.02
C VAL A 14 3.47 6.08 1.29
N GLU A 15 4.45 6.85 1.70
CA GLU A 15 4.40 7.63 2.94
C GLU A 15 5.37 8.80 2.86
N ASP A 16 4.89 10.00 3.14
CA ASP A 16 5.73 11.20 3.07
C ASP A 16 6.65 11.37 4.28
N ASP A 17 6.26 10.84 5.45
CA ASP A 17 7.10 10.89 6.64
C ASP A 17 8.16 9.79 6.53
N PRO A 18 9.47 10.15 6.46
CA PRO A 18 10.51 9.14 6.28
C PRO A 18 10.64 8.17 7.46
N MET A 19 10.31 8.59 8.67
CA MET A 19 10.36 7.72 9.84
C MET A 19 9.24 6.70 9.81
N VAL A 20 8.02 7.14 9.53
CA VAL A 20 6.86 6.26 9.42
C VAL A 20 7.07 5.30 8.25
N ARG A 21 7.59 5.80 7.13
CA ARG A 21 7.90 4.96 5.96
C ARG A 21 8.89 3.87 6.31
N ALA A 22 9.97 4.23 7.02
CA ALA A 22 11.00 3.26 7.42
C ALA A 22 10.44 2.18 8.33
N MET A 23 9.55 2.55 9.26
CA MET A 23 8.92 1.58 10.15
C MET A 23 8.07 0.56 9.37
N ALA A 24 7.33 1.03 8.38
CA ALA A 24 6.52 0.15 7.55
C ALA A 24 7.38 -0.78 6.70
N VAL A 25 8.41 -0.23 6.09
CA VAL A 25 9.36 -1.01 5.27
C VAL A 25 10.03 -2.09 6.12
N ASP A 26 10.54 -1.73 7.30
CA ASP A 26 11.22 -2.69 8.17
C ASP A 26 10.28 -3.81 8.60
N ALA A 27 9.05 -3.49 8.98
CA ALA A 27 8.10 -4.49 9.41
C ALA A 27 7.77 -5.49 8.29
N LEU A 28 7.59 -4.99 7.09
CA LEU A 28 7.30 -5.84 5.94
C LEU A 28 8.50 -6.67 5.52
N GLU A 29 9.69 -6.08 5.47
CA GLU A 29 10.91 -6.80 5.11
C GLU A 29 11.24 -7.88 6.14
N ASN A 30 11.03 -7.61 7.42
CA ASN A 30 11.23 -8.59 8.47
C ASN A 30 10.30 -9.79 8.33
N ASP A 31 9.16 -9.60 7.69
CA ASP A 31 8.20 -10.67 7.44
C ASP A 31 8.41 -11.34 6.06
N GLY A 32 9.47 -11.00 5.35
CA GLY A 32 9.86 -11.63 4.10
C GLY A 32 9.41 -10.95 2.82
N PHE A 33 8.77 -9.80 2.91
CA PHE A 33 8.32 -9.07 1.72
C PHE A 33 9.46 -8.31 1.06
N GLU A 34 9.43 -8.23 -0.26
CA GLU A 34 10.18 -7.21 -0.98
C GLU A 34 9.37 -5.92 -0.97
N VAL A 35 10.04 -4.81 -0.76
CA VAL A 35 9.38 -3.52 -0.57
C VAL A 35 10.04 -2.44 -1.41
N LEU A 36 9.21 -1.67 -2.10
CA LEU A 36 9.60 -0.41 -2.73
C LEU A 36 9.03 0.74 -1.93
N GLU A 37 9.68 1.89 -1.98
CA GLU A 37 9.28 3.07 -1.23
C GLU A 37 8.96 4.22 -2.16
N ALA A 38 7.94 5.01 -1.78
CA ALA A 38 7.62 6.26 -2.47
C ALA A 38 7.27 7.31 -1.42
N PRO A 39 7.86 8.52 -1.53
CA PRO A 39 7.56 9.60 -0.59
C PRO A 39 6.26 10.34 -0.90
N SER A 40 5.64 10.04 -2.02
CA SER A 40 4.40 10.70 -2.46
C SER A 40 3.60 9.78 -3.36
N ALA A 41 2.32 10.11 -3.52
CA ALA A 41 1.47 9.38 -4.45
C ALA A 41 1.89 9.61 -5.91
N ASP A 42 2.40 10.80 -6.22
CA ASP A 42 2.91 11.10 -7.57
C ASP A 42 4.10 10.20 -7.93
N PHE A 43 5.02 10.03 -7.00
CA PHE A 43 6.16 9.13 -7.19
C PHE A 43 5.69 7.67 -7.30
N ALA A 44 4.72 7.29 -6.48
CA ALA A 44 4.15 5.94 -6.51
C ALA A 44 3.51 5.63 -7.86
N ALA A 45 2.81 6.60 -8.45
CA ALA A 45 2.22 6.42 -9.77
C ALA A 45 3.28 6.14 -10.83
N THR A 46 4.43 6.81 -10.74
CA THR A 46 5.56 6.57 -11.64
C THR A 46 6.13 5.16 -11.47
N LEU A 47 6.27 4.69 -10.23
CA LEU A 47 6.75 3.34 -9.97
C LEU A 47 5.77 2.27 -10.48
N LEU A 48 4.47 2.49 -10.30
CA LEU A 48 3.45 1.56 -10.78
C LEU A 48 3.50 1.42 -12.30
N GLU A 49 3.78 2.51 -13.00
CA GLU A 49 3.93 2.48 -14.44
C GLU A 49 5.17 1.70 -14.87
N ALA A 50 6.26 1.81 -14.10
CA ALA A 50 7.55 1.19 -14.42
C ALA A 50 7.64 -0.27 -13.95
N ARG A 51 6.92 -0.66 -12.92
CA ARG A 51 7.03 -1.98 -12.27
C ARG A 51 5.67 -2.67 -12.24
N ARG A 52 5.48 -3.60 -13.16
CA ARG A 52 4.22 -4.36 -13.27
C ARG A 52 4.10 -5.48 -12.23
N ASP A 53 5.17 -5.77 -11.52
CA ASP A 53 5.22 -6.80 -10.50
C ASP A 53 4.80 -6.31 -9.11
N ILE A 54 4.49 -5.02 -8.96
CA ILE A 54 3.91 -4.51 -7.71
C ILE A 54 2.54 -5.16 -7.51
N GLY A 55 2.37 -5.81 -6.37
CA GLY A 55 1.13 -6.53 -6.06
C GLY A 55 0.27 -5.84 -5.00
N VAL A 56 0.87 -5.01 -4.16
CA VAL A 56 0.15 -4.31 -3.09
C VAL A 56 0.71 -2.90 -2.96
N VAL A 57 -0.20 -1.94 -2.79
CA VAL A 57 0.15 -0.56 -2.42
C VAL A 57 -0.38 -0.31 -1.01
N PHE A 58 0.50 0.11 -0.11
CA PHE A 58 0.14 0.55 1.22
C PHE A 58 0.39 2.06 1.32
N THR A 59 -0.64 2.84 1.48
CA THR A 59 -0.56 4.31 1.43
C THR A 59 -1.36 4.98 2.54
N ASP A 60 -0.86 6.16 2.97
CA ASP A 60 -1.65 7.08 3.78
C ASP A 60 -2.55 7.90 2.83
N ILE A 61 -3.72 8.32 3.33
CA ILE A 61 -4.60 9.19 2.56
C ILE A 61 -4.01 10.60 2.44
N THR A 62 -3.55 11.15 3.56
CA THR A 62 -3.10 12.54 3.60
C THR A 62 -1.63 12.65 3.29
N MET A 63 -1.32 13.16 2.10
CA MET A 63 0.05 13.39 1.67
C MET A 63 0.12 14.67 0.83
N PRO A 64 1.27 15.37 0.87
CA PRO A 64 1.46 16.54 0.00
C PRO A 64 1.59 16.13 -1.46
N GLY A 65 1.37 17.06 -2.36
CA GLY A 65 1.51 16.86 -3.80
C GLY A 65 0.19 16.91 -4.53
N THR A 66 0.21 16.55 -5.81
CA THR A 66 -0.96 16.61 -6.68
C THR A 66 -1.97 15.52 -6.36
N LEU A 67 -1.47 14.33 -6.02
CA LEU A 67 -2.29 13.19 -5.67
C LEU A 67 -2.18 12.91 -4.19
N ASN A 68 -3.30 12.53 -3.57
CA ASN A 68 -3.28 11.96 -2.22
C ASN A 68 -3.45 10.44 -2.31
N GLY A 69 -3.45 9.76 -1.16
CA GLY A 69 -3.58 8.30 -1.15
C GLY A 69 -4.92 7.81 -1.68
N TYR A 70 -5.96 8.61 -1.53
CA TYR A 70 -7.27 8.28 -2.07
C TYR A 70 -7.27 8.31 -3.59
N ASP A 71 -6.67 9.35 -4.18
CA ASP A 71 -6.52 9.47 -5.63
C ASP A 71 -5.68 8.33 -6.17
N LEU A 72 -4.62 7.96 -5.45
CA LEU A 72 -3.77 6.83 -5.82
C LEU A 72 -4.56 5.52 -5.82
N ALA A 73 -5.39 5.30 -4.81
CA ALA A 73 -6.22 4.09 -4.75
C ALA A 73 -7.16 4.01 -5.96
N ARG A 74 -7.73 5.13 -6.36
CA ARG A 74 -8.61 5.17 -7.54
C ARG A 74 -7.85 4.92 -8.83
N LEU A 75 -6.65 5.47 -8.95
CA LEU A 75 -5.78 5.22 -10.10
C LEU A 75 -5.45 3.74 -10.22
N VAL A 76 -5.05 3.12 -9.12
CA VAL A 76 -4.69 1.71 -9.09
C VAL A 76 -5.88 0.85 -9.51
N ARG A 77 -7.03 1.11 -8.93
CA ARG A 77 -8.24 0.36 -9.24
C ARG A 77 -8.59 0.41 -10.72
N ARG A 78 -8.45 1.59 -11.33
CA ARG A 78 -8.81 1.80 -12.73
C ARG A 78 -7.78 1.24 -13.70
N THR A 79 -6.50 1.38 -13.36
CA THR A 79 -5.39 1.11 -14.29
C THR A 79 -4.68 -0.21 -14.01
N TYR A 80 -4.62 -0.63 -12.74
CA TYR A 80 -3.88 -1.82 -12.31
C TYR A 80 -4.77 -2.71 -11.45
N PRO A 81 -5.80 -3.34 -12.05
CA PRO A 81 -6.81 -4.07 -11.26
C PRO A 81 -6.26 -5.28 -10.50
N HIS A 82 -5.06 -5.75 -10.85
CA HIS A 82 -4.40 -6.85 -10.15
C HIS A 82 -3.72 -6.41 -8.85
N VAL A 83 -3.59 -5.09 -8.62
CA VAL A 83 -2.89 -4.56 -7.45
C VAL A 83 -3.90 -4.30 -6.33
N HIS A 84 -3.60 -4.85 -5.16
CA HIS A 84 -4.39 -4.58 -3.96
C HIS A 84 -3.96 -3.27 -3.30
N VAL A 85 -4.89 -2.57 -2.68
CA VAL A 85 -4.59 -1.30 -2.02
C VAL A 85 -5.01 -1.36 -0.56
N VAL A 86 -4.10 -0.97 0.33
CA VAL A 86 -4.37 -0.76 1.75
C VAL A 86 -4.17 0.72 2.03
N VAL A 87 -5.21 1.38 2.52
CA VAL A 87 -5.19 2.82 2.80
C VAL A 87 -5.36 3.03 4.30
N SER A 88 -4.45 3.78 4.90
CA SER A 88 -4.56 4.15 6.31
C SER A 88 -4.97 5.61 6.45
N SER A 89 -5.81 5.90 7.46
CA SER A 89 -6.28 7.25 7.66
C SER A 89 -6.68 7.50 9.11
N GLY A 90 -6.41 8.72 9.60
CA GLY A 90 -6.89 9.16 10.91
C GLY A 90 -8.39 9.45 10.93
N ALA A 91 -8.96 9.75 9.77
CA ALA A 91 -10.39 9.98 9.60
C ALA A 91 -10.77 9.72 8.16
N LEU A 92 -11.93 9.10 7.94
CA LEU A 92 -12.45 8.93 6.59
C LEU A 92 -12.98 10.27 6.09
N PRO A 93 -12.81 10.56 4.78
CA PRO A 93 -13.38 11.77 4.21
C PRO A 93 -14.90 11.82 4.36
N PRO A 94 -15.50 13.00 4.51
CA PRO A 94 -16.96 13.12 4.53
C PRO A 94 -17.60 12.48 3.29
N GLY A 95 -18.65 11.71 3.52
CA GLY A 95 -19.36 11.03 2.43
C GLY A 95 -18.69 9.74 1.97
N PHE A 96 -17.61 9.35 2.58
CA PHE A 96 -16.91 8.14 2.21
C PHE A 96 -17.52 6.94 2.93
N SER A 97 -17.94 5.94 2.19
CA SER A 97 -18.64 4.77 2.77
C SER A 97 -17.71 3.64 3.18
N GLY A 98 -16.42 3.78 2.97
CA GLY A 98 -15.46 2.69 3.24
C GLY A 98 -15.37 1.68 2.11
N GLU A 99 -16.12 1.88 1.05
CA GLU A 99 -16.22 0.91 -0.04
C GLU A 99 -15.61 1.40 -1.33
N ALA A 100 -14.32 1.15 -1.48
CA ALA A 100 -13.76 0.91 -2.80
C ALA A 100 -13.62 -0.62 -2.87
N PRO A 101 -14.21 -1.33 -3.83
CA PRO A 101 -14.27 -2.78 -3.81
C PRO A 101 -12.93 -3.49 -3.68
N ASP A 102 -11.83 -2.84 -4.06
CA ASP A 102 -10.50 -3.43 -4.04
C ASP A 102 -9.55 -2.73 -3.08
N ALA A 103 -10.04 -1.80 -2.26
CA ALA A 103 -9.22 -1.10 -1.28
C ALA A 103 -9.63 -1.50 0.13
N ARG A 104 -8.63 -1.78 0.97
CA ARG A 104 -8.84 -2.03 2.37
C ARG A 104 -8.46 -0.80 3.17
N PHE A 105 -9.38 -0.31 3.99
CA PHE A 105 -9.14 0.85 4.83
C PHE A 105 -8.80 0.43 6.25
N VAL A 106 -7.70 0.97 6.78
CA VAL A 106 -7.24 0.68 8.14
C VAL A 106 -7.20 1.99 8.90
N PRO A 107 -8.01 2.13 9.95
CA PRO A 107 -8.03 3.36 10.74
C PRO A 107 -6.76 3.50 11.57
N LYS A 108 -6.31 4.74 11.75
CA LYS A 108 -5.23 5.05 12.69
C LYS A 108 -5.84 5.25 14.08
N PRO A 109 -5.13 4.88 15.14
CA PRO A 109 -3.82 4.23 15.13
C PRO A 109 -3.94 2.73 14.82
N TYR A 110 -2.94 2.21 14.13
CA TYR A 110 -2.83 0.78 13.84
C TYR A 110 -1.47 0.27 14.30
N ARG A 111 -1.36 -1.07 14.43
CA ARG A 111 -0.08 -1.70 14.70
C ARG A 111 0.49 -2.24 13.39
N MET A 112 1.82 -2.18 13.23
CA MET A 112 2.45 -2.70 12.02
C MET A 112 2.20 -4.20 11.84
N THR A 113 2.08 -4.96 12.94
CA THR A 113 1.72 -6.37 12.86
C THR A 113 0.36 -6.59 12.20
N GLU A 114 -0.55 -5.67 12.39
CA GLU A 114 -1.88 -5.71 11.77
C GLU A 114 -1.77 -5.47 10.26
N ILE A 115 -0.98 -4.48 9.86
CA ILE A 115 -0.76 -4.17 8.43
C ILE A 115 -0.11 -5.33 7.72
N VAL A 116 0.93 -5.92 8.33
CA VAL A 116 1.63 -7.08 7.77
C VAL A 116 0.68 -8.24 7.57
N ARG A 117 -0.18 -8.50 8.55
CA ARG A 117 -1.17 -9.58 8.45
C ARG A 117 -2.16 -9.37 7.31
N ILE A 118 -2.65 -8.14 7.16
CA ILE A 118 -3.59 -7.80 6.10
C ILE A 118 -2.95 -8.00 4.73
N ILE A 119 -1.73 -7.50 4.55
CA ILE A 119 -1.01 -7.60 3.28
C ILE A 119 -0.67 -9.05 2.96
N ARG A 120 -0.25 -9.82 3.95
CA ARG A 120 0.04 -11.24 3.75
C ARG A 120 -1.20 -12.00 3.27
N GLY A 121 -2.37 -11.68 3.79
CA GLY A 121 -3.62 -12.28 3.35
C GLY A 121 -3.99 -11.94 1.91
N MET A 122 -3.55 -10.81 1.42
CA MET A 122 -3.83 -10.38 0.05
C MET A 122 -2.99 -11.13 -0.98
N GLY A 123 -1.81 -11.58 -0.59
CA GLY A 123 -0.91 -12.27 -1.51
C GLY A 123 -1.20 -13.76 -1.68
N ALA A 124 -2.13 -14.27 -0.91
CA ALA A 124 -2.45 -15.70 -0.92
C ALA A 124 -3.32 -16.10 -2.10
#